data_7632fc3d0d0d6380d86ff5c6bf1db91a
#
_entry.id   7632fc3d0d0d6380d86ff5c6bf1db91a
#
_cell.length_a   1.000
_cell.length_b   1.000
_cell.length_c   1.000
_cell.angle_alpha   90.00
_cell.angle_beta   90.00
_cell.angle_gamma   90.00
#
_symmetry.space_group_name_H-M   'P 1'
#
loop_
_entity.id
_entity.type
_entity.pdbx_description
1 polymer ?
#
loop_
_entity_poly.entity_id
_entity_poly.type
_entity_poly.pdbx_seq_one_letter_code
_entity_poly.pdbx_strand_id
1 'polypeptide(L)'
;TVVAATLRAVQLLGRQFVLGQTIEEGMAEAGAARRKQPNLSYSYDMLGEGARTDADALQYQAAYQNAIKKIAEKVHSTLGTERNDGISIKLSALHPRYESAQHERVLRELVPRVWSLCERAARANISLTIDAEEVDRLELSLDVFEALAEQVAQHYPQWRGFGLAMQSYQTRALALIEHVIAL
;
A
#
# COMPACT_ATOMS: atom_id res chain seq x y z
N THR A 1 -16.69 2.70 -35.18
CA THR A 1 -17.95 2.90 -34.43
C THR A 1 -17.72 3.83 -33.25
N VAL A 2 -18.75 4.58 -32.82
CA VAL A 2 -18.71 5.49 -31.68
C VAL A 2 -18.18 4.76 -30.44
N VAL A 3 -18.66 3.55 -30.15
CA VAL A 3 -18.22 2.71 -29.01
C VAL A 3 -16.71 2.48 -29.03
N ALA A 4 -16.14 2.13 -30.18
CA ALA A 4 -14.70 1.89 -30.28
C ALA A 4 -13.87 3.16 -30.06
N ALA A 5 -14.36 4.31 -30.53
CA ALA A 5 -13.73 5.61 -30.29
C ALA A 5 -13.81 6.01 -28.80
N THR A 6 -14.97 5.82 -28.17
CA THR A 6 -15.15 6.08 -26.74
C THR A 6 -14.25 5.20 -25.90
N LEU A 7 -14.17 3.90 -26.17
CA LEU A 7 -13.26 2.99 -25.45
C LEU A 7 -11.79 3.40 -25.60
N ARG A 8 -11.37 3.80 -26.80
CA ARG A 8 -10.00 4.31 -27.02
C ARG A 8 -9.74 5.60 -26.27
N ALA A 9 -10.70 6.53 -26.22
CA ALA A 9 -10.58 7.77 -25.48
C ALA A 9 -10.46 7.49 -23.96
N VAL A 10 -11.32 6.61 -23.41
CA VAL A 10 -11.26 6.19 -22.00
C VAL A 10 -9.92 5.53 -21.69
N GLN A 11 -9.43 4.63 -22.54
CA GLN A 11 -8.13 4.00 -22.36
C GLN A 11 -6.97 5.00 -22.40
N LEU A 12 -7.03 5.98 -23.30
CA LEU A 12 -6.00 7.02 -23.41
C LEU A 12 -5.96 7.92 -22.16
N LEU A 13 -7.14 8.33 -21.68
CA LEU A 13 -7.27 9.11 -20.45
C LEU A 13 -6.87 8.29 -19.23
N GLY A 14 -7.29 7.03 -19.17
CA GLY A 14 -6.95 6.12 -18.08
C GLY A 14 -5.43 5.92 -17.90
N ARG A 15 -4.66 5.89 -18.98
CA ARG A 15 -3.20 5.77 -18.96
C ARG A 15 -2.48 6.92 -18.25
N GLN A 16 -3.15 8.06 -18.06
CA GLN A 16 -2.59 9.17 -17.28
C GLN A 16 -2.65 8.92 -15.77
N PHE A 17 -3.52 8.01 -15.33
CA PHE A 17 -3.78 7.73 -13.91
C PHE A 17 -3.45 6.30 -13.52
N VAL A 18 -3.45 5.37 -14.48
CA VAL A 18 -3.22 3.94 -14.25
C VAL A 18 -2.07 3.47 -15.12
N LEU A 19 -0.97 3.07 -14.48
CA LEU A 19 0.26 2.62 -15.15
C LEU A 19 0.07 1.29 -15.90
N GLY A 20 -0.79 0.41 -15.43
CA GLY A 20 -1.05 -0.88 -16.04
C GLY A 20 -2.26 -1.58 -15.43
N GLN A 21 -2.74 -2.64 -16.07
CA GLN A 21 -3.81 -3.49 -15.55
C GLN A 21 -3.28 -4.57 -14.61
N THR A 22 -2.00 -4.87 -14.71
CA THR A 22 -1.29 -5.83 -13.85
C THR A 22 -0.05 -5.18 -13.26
N ILE A 23 0.47 -5.77 -12.19
CA ILE A 23 1.72 -5.28 -11.58
C ILE A 23 2.89 -5.35 -12.57
N GLU A 24 2.93 -6.36 -13.42
CA GLU A 24 3.97 -6.53 -14.43
C GLU A 24 3.95 -5.42 -15.48
N GLU A 25 2.75 -5.01 -15.94
CA GLU A 25 2.57 -3.87 -16.85
C GLU A 25 3.02 -2.56 -16.18
N GLY A 26 2.57 -2.31 -14.93
CA GLY A 26 2.98 -1.14 -14.18
C GLY A 26 4.50 -1.07 -13.99
N MET A 27 5.13 -2.18 -13.66
CA MET A 27 6.59 -2.27 -13.51
C MET A 27 7.33 -2.07 -14.84
N ALA A 28 6.76 -2.51 -15.97
CA ALA A 28 7.33 -2.29 -17.29
C ALA A 28 7.32 -0.81 -17.68
N GLU A 29 6.21 -0.11 -17.43
CA GLU A 29 6.08 1.34 -17.64
C GLU A 29 7.03 2.13 -16.72
N ALA A 30 7.11 1.77 -15.44
CA ALA A 30 8.07 2.35 -14.50
C ALA A 30 9.52 2.18 -15.00
N GLY A 31 9.86 0.99 -15.51
CA GLY A 31 11.17 0.73 -16.12
C GLY A 31 11.43 1.57 -17.38
N ALA A 32 10.41 1.82 -18.18
CA ALA A 32 10.50 2.70 -19.35
C ALA A 32 10.76 4.17 -18.94
N ALA A 33 10.08 4.64 -17.88
CA ALA A 33 10.27 5.99 -17.35
C ALA A 33 11.68 6.16 -16.74
N ARG A 34 12.20 5.16 -16.02
CA ARG A 34 13.56 5.19 -15.45
C ARG A 34 14.67 5.28 -16.49
N ARG A 35 14.47 4.80 -17.71
CA ARG A 35 15.45 5.02 -18.77
C ARG A 35 15.66 6.49 -19.10
N LYS A 36 14.65 7.33 -18.85
CA LYS A 36 14.72 8.79 -19.06
C LYS A 36 15.08 9.53 -17.77
N GLN A 37 14.67 9.02 -16.63
CA GLN A 37 14.87 9.60 -15.30
C GLN A 37 15.33 8.51 -14.31
N PRO A 38 16.63 8.22 -14.22
CA PRO A 38 17.15 7.07 -13.46
C PRO A 38 16.87 7.10 -11.94
N ASN A 39 16.58 8.27 -11.39
CA ASN A 39 16.34 8.46 -9.96
C ASN A 39 14.89 8.24 -9.51
N LEU A 40 14.00 7.83 -10.42
CA LEU A 40 12.62 7.54 -10.06
C LEU A 40 12.53 6.24 -9.25
N SER A 41 11.81 6.28 -8.14
CA SER A 41 11.29 5.12 -7.41
C SER A 41 9.77 5.17 -7.41
N TYR A 42 9.14 4.03 -7.27
CA TYR A 42 7.68 3.90 -7.34
C TYR A 42 7.15 3.21 -6.09
N SER A 43 6.03 3.71 -5.59
CA SER A 43 5.15 2.97 -4.70
C SER A 43 3.96 2.48 -5.52
N TYR A 44 3.86 1.17 -5.72
CA TYR A 44 2.77 0.60 -6.53
C TYR A 44 1.52 0.51 -5.66
N ASP A 45 0.45 1.11 -6.13
CA ASP A 45 -0.89 1.03 -5.56
C ASP A 45 -1.74 0.08 -6.42
N MET A 46 -2.12 -1.05 -5.83
CA MET A 46 -3.03 -2.00 -6.47
C MET A 46 -4.45 -1.48 -6.35
N LEU A 47 -5.07 -1.15 -7.49
CA LEU A 47 -6.45 -0.67 -7.50
C LEU A 47 -7.40 -1.70 -6.88
N GLY A 48 -8.26 -1.21 -6.02
CA GLY A 48 -9.26 -1.98 -5.28
C GLY A 48 -9.23 -1.66 -3.79
N GLU A 49 -10.39 -1.35 -3.26
CA GLU A 49 -10.62 -0.99 -1.85
C GLU A 49 -12.02 -1.44 -1.43
N GLY A 50 -12.30 -1.42 -0.13
CA GLY A 50 -13.62 -1.71 0.39
C GLY A 50 -14.05 -3.16 0.13
N ALA A 51 -13.32 -4.14 0.64
CA ALA A 51 -13.76 -5.53 0.63
C ALA A 51 -15.16 -5.64 1.28
N ARG A 52 -16.08 -6.32 0.61
CA ARG A 52 -17.45 -6.52 1.10
C ARG A 52 -17.63 -7.85 1.81
N THR A 53 -16.78 -8.81 1.49
CA THR A 53 -16.78 -10.16 2.06
C THR A 53 -15.37 -10.58 2.45
N ASP A 54 -15.23 -11.60 3.29
CA ASP A 54 -13.94 -12.20 3.58
C ASP A 54 -13.27 -12.79 2.33
N ALA A 55 -14.05 -13.27 1.37
CA ALA A 55 -13.53 -13.76 0.09
C ALA A 55 -12.87 -12.62 -0.70
N ASP A 56 -13.47 -11.43 -0.74
CA ASP A 56 -12.88 -10.26 -1.37
C ASP A 56 -11.56 -9.87 -0.67
N ALA A 57 -11.57 -9.83 0.67
CA ALA A 57 -10.40 -9.50 1.45
C ALA A 57 -9.24 -10.46 1.22
N LEU A 58 -9.51 -11.77 1.12
CA LEU A 58 -8.50 -12.78 0.79
C LEU A 58 -7.98 -12.63 -0.64
N GLN A 59 -8.85 -12.26 -1.59
CA GLN A 59 -8.44 -12.00 -2.97
C GLN A 59 -7.51 -10.79 -3.05
N TYR A 60 -7.84 -9.67 -2.37
CA TYR A 60 -6.95 -8.51 -2.30
C TYR A 60 -5.64 -8.83 -1.60
N GLN A 61 -5.68 -9.58 -0.50
CA GLN A 61 -4.45 -10.02 0.18
C GLN A 61 -3.54 -10.83 -0.76
N ALA A 62 -4.11 -11.75 -1.53
CA ALA A 62 -3.36 -12.52 -2.51
C ALA A 62 -2.76 -11.63 -3.62
N ALA A 63 -3.50 -10.62 -4.08
CA ALA A 63 -3.02 -9.64 -5.06
C ALA A 63 -1.84 -8.83 -4.50
N TYR A 64 -1.91 -8.33 -3.27
CA TYR A 64 -0.80 -7.63 -2.60
C TYR A 64 0.42 -8.56 -2.41
N GLN A 65 0.21 -9.81 -2.00
CA GLN A 65 1.30 -10.78 -1.87
C GLN A 65 2.02 -11.04 -3.19
N ASN A 66 1.25 -11.17 -4.28
CA ASN A 66 1.81 -11.31 -5.63
C ASN A 66 2.57 -10.06 -6.06
N ALA A 67 2.02 -8.87 -5.82
CA ALA A 67 2.69 -7.61 -6.14
C ALA A 67 4.02 -7.47 -5.38
N ILE A 68 4.04 -7.71 -4.06
CA ILE A 68 5.26 -7.71 -3.25
C ILE A 68 6.30 -8.69 -3.83
N LYS A 69 5.89 -9.90 -4.18
CA LYS A 69 6.78 -10.89 -4.80
C LYS A 69 7.39 -10.38 -6.10
N LYS A 70 6.59 -9.77 -6.98
CA LYS A 70 7.05 -9.25 -8.27
C LYS A 70 7.99 -8.05 -8.12
N ILE A 71 7.69 -7.15 -7.19
CA ILE A 71 8.57 -6.03 -6.86
C ILE A 71 9.90 -6.56 -6.32
N ALA A 72 9.86 -7.53 -5.41
CA ALA A 72 11.04 -8.15 -4.81
C ALA A 72 12.00 -8.78 -5.85
N GLU A 73 11.47 -9.31 -6.97
CA GLU A 73 12.28 -9.85 -8.07
C GLU A 73 13.20 -8.79 -8.73
N LYS A 74 12.94 -7.48 -8.53
CA LYS A 74 13.69 -6.36 -9.10
C LYS A 74 14.48 -5.55 -8.08
N VAL A 75 14.46 -5.97 -6.82
CA VAL A 75 15.15 -5.26 -5.74
C VAL A 75 16.68 -5.36 -5.89
N HIS A 76 17.34 -4.25 -5.62
CA HIS A 76 18.78 -4.20 -5.46
C HIS A 76 19.12 -4.30 -3.97
N SER A 77 19.51 -5.48 -3.51
CA SER A 77 19.75 -5.77 -2.09
C SER A 77 20.86 -4.93 -1.43
N THR A 78 21.73 -4.31 -2.24
CA THR A 78 22.79 -3.43 -1.74
C THR A 78 22.35 -1.98 -1.51
N LEU A 79 21.13 -1.61 -1.94
CA LEU A 79 20.57 -0.28 -1.76
C LEU A 79 19.68 -0.24 -0.50
N GLY A 80 19.56 0.94 0.10
CA GLY A 80 18.59 1.17 1.16
C GLY A 80 17.16 1.03 0.65
N THR A 81 16.22 0.76 1.55
CA THR A 81 14.80 0.54 1.24
C THR A 81 14.21 1.71 0.43
N GLU A 82 14.64 2.93 0.72
CA GLU A 82 14.19 4.17 0.07
C GLU A 82 14.56 4.27 -1.41
N ARG A 83 15.47 3.43 -1.88
CA ARG A 83 15.91 3.39 -3.29
C ARG A 83 15.31 2.23 -4.07
N ASN A 84 14.62 1.35 -3.40
CA ASN A 84 13.85 0.29 -4.02
C ASN A 84 12.41 0.76 -4.28
N ASP A 85 11.74 0.12 -5.22
CA ASP A 85 10.31 0.28 -5.35
C ASP A 85 9.59 -0.34 -4.14
N GLY A 86 8.43 0.21 -3.81
CA GLY A 86 7.60 -0.23 -2.73
C GLY A 86 6.16 -0.48 -3.15
N ILE A 87 5.31 -0.68 -2.17
CA ILE A 87 3.89 -0.92 -2.35
C ILE A 87 3.08 -0.08 -1.37
N SER A 88 1.94 0.43 -1.83
CA SER A 88 0.89 1.00 -0.98
C SER A 88 -0.24 0.00 -0.82
N ILE A 89 -0.81 -0.08 0.38
CA ILE A 89 -1.94 -0.96 0.70
C ILE A 89 -3.07 -0.19 1.36
N LYS A 90 -4.30 -0.63 1.14
CA LYS A 90 -5.50 -0.08 1.78
C LYS A 90 -6.05 -1.08 2.80
N LEU A 91 -6.28 -0.61 4.02
CA LEU A 91 -6.79 -1.45 5.10
C LEU A 91 -8.23 -1.94 4.80
N SER A 92 -9.03 -1.09 4.16
CA SER A 92 -10.40 -1.45 3.73
C SER A 92 -10.45 -2.57 2.70
N ALA A 93 -9.39 -2.76 1.92
CA ALA A 93 -9.28 -3.89 1.01
C ALA A 93 -9.04 -5.23 1.74
N LEU A 94 -8.54 -5.19 2.97
CA LEU A 94 -8.09 -6.37 3.72
C LEU A 94 -9.07 -6.82 4.81
N HIS A 95 -10.17 -6.07 5.02
CA HIS A 95 -11.17 -6.44 6.03
C HIS A 95 -12.57 -5.95 5.65
N PRO A 96 -13.60 -6.84 5.56
CA PRO A 96 -14.94 -6.47 5.07
C PRO A 96 -15.75 -5.61 6.04
N ARG A 97 -15.31 -5.50 7.29
CA ARG A 97 -15.94 -4.69 8.34
C ARG A 97 -14.91 -3.74 8.96
N TYR A 98 -14.13 -3.06 8.09
CA TYR A 98 -13.16 -2.06 8.52
C TYR A 98 -13.88 -0.76 8.90
N GLU A 99 -14.38 -0.73 10.12
CA GLU A 99 -15.17 0.36 10.70
C GLU A 99 -14.97 0.43 12.23
N SER A 100 -15.02 1.63 12.80
CA SER A 100 -14.77 1.88 14.23
C SER A 100 -15.70 1.09 15.16
N ALA A 101 -16.94 0.83 14.74
CA ALA A 101 -17.89 0.00 15.49
C ALA A 101 -17.44 -1.47 15.67
N GLN A 102 -16.46 -1.92 14.88
CA GLN A 102 -15.88 -3.27 14.92
C GLN A 102 -14.44 -3.28 15.42
N HIS A 103 -14.02 -2.27 16.14
CA HIS A 103 -12.63 -1.99 16.53
C HIS A 103 -11.86 -3.24 17.01
N GLU A 104 -12.32 -3.92 18.05
CA GLU A 104 -11.64 -5.10 18.61
C GLU A 104 -11.54 -6.25 17.58
N ARG A 105 -12.59 -6.42 16.79
CA ARG A 105 -12.60 -7.43 15.73
C ARG A 105 -11.59 -7.09 14.65
N VAL A 106 -11.54 -5.83 14.24
CA VAL A 106 -10.59 -5.35 13.24
C VAL A 106 -9.15 -5.57 13.71
N LEU A 107 -8.80 -5.16 14.92
CA LEU A 107 -7.44 -5.37 15.44
C LEU A 107 -7.09 -6.86 15.47
N ARG A 108 -7.98 -7.72 15.92
CA ARG A 108 -7.75 -9.17 16.02
C ARG A 108 -7.58 -9.84 14.64
N GLU A 109 -8.32 -9.41 13.62
CA GLU A 109 -8.39 -10.08 12.32
C GLU A 109 -7.52 -9.40 11.25
N LEU A 110 -7.47 -8.06 11.24
CA LEU A 110 -6.75 -7.30 10.22
C LEU A 110 -5.25 -7.20 10.51
N VAL A 111 -4.85 -6.95 11.77
CA VAL A 111 -3.43 -6.80 12.12
C VAL A 111 -2.61 -8.02 11.67
N PRO A 112 -2.99 -9.28 11.93
CA PRO A 112 -2.25 -10.42 11.42
C PRO A 112 -2.20 -10.52 9.88
N ARG A 113 -3.26 -10.09 9.19
CA ARG A 113 -3.28 -10.06 7.71
C ARG A 113 -2.25 -9.08 7.17
N VAL A 114 -2.27 -7.84 7.68
CA VAL A 114 -1.31 -6.81 7.27
C VAL A 114 0.10 -7.19 7.68
N TRP A 115 0.28 -7.76 8.88
CA TRP A 115 1.58 -8.24 9.34
C TRP A 115 2.22 -9.21 8.35
N SER A 116 1.45 -10.14 7.80
CA SER A 116 1.96 -11.07 6.78
C SER A 116 2.50 -10.39 5.52
N LEU A 117 1.99 -9.19 5.17
CA LEU A 117 2.49 -8.37 4.08
C LEU A 117 3.75 -7.60 4.51
N CYS A 118 3.75 -7.05 5.73
CA CYS A 118 4.93 -6.38 6.32
C CYS A 118 6.15 -7.30 6.37
N GLU A 119 5.97 -8.54 6.84
CA GLU A 119 7.06 -9.53 6.87
C GLU A 119 7.65 -9.80 5.49
N ARG A 120 6.80 -9.92 4.47
CA ARG A 120 7.25 -10.14 3.07
C ARG A 120 8.01 -8.93 2.55
N ALA A 121 7.51 -7.73 2.79
CA ALA A 121 8.14 -6.48 2.38
C ALA A 121 9.49 -6.27 3.09
N ALA A 122 9.54 -6.51 4.40
CA ALA A 122 10.77 -6.41 5.20
C ALA A 122 11.86 -7.38 4.72
N ARG A 123 11.51 -8.66 4.50
CA ARG A 123 12.44 -9.66 3.97
C ARG A 123 12.94 -9.34 2.57
N ALA A 124 12.14 -8.64 1.77
CA ALA A 124 12.49 -8.21 0.42
C ALA A 124 13.21 -6.84 0.40
N ASN A 125 13.36 -6.16 1.53
CA ASN A 125 13.92 -4.80 1.62
C ASN A 125 13.21 -3.79 0.71
N ILE A 126 11.87 -3.83 0.69
CA ILE A 126 11.01 -2.86 -0.01
C ILE A 126 10.15 -2.09 0.99
N SER A 127 9.71 -0.88 0.61
CA SER A 127 8.76 -0.13 1.44
C SER A 127 7.34 -0.69 1.31
N LEU A 128 6.60 -0.64 2.42
CA LEU A 128 5.17 -0.88 2.49
C LEU A 128 4.53 0.30 3.23
N THR A 129 3.65 1.01 2.53
CA THR A 129 2.94 2.16 3.07
C THR A 129 1.47 1.82 3.24
N ILE A 130 0.91 2.10 4.41
CA ILE A 130 -0.54 2.08 4.61
C ILE A 130 -1.08 3.40 4.08
N ASP A 131 -2.02 3.33 3.13
CA ASP A 131 -2.66 4.51 2.56
C ASP A 131 -3.65 5.14 3.55
N ALA A 132 -3.80 6.46 3.45
CA ALA A 132 -4.85 7.18 4.14
C ALA A 132 -6.19 6.98 3.43
N GLU A 133 -7.22 6.65 4.20
CA GLU A 133 -8.57 6.45 3.71
C GLU A 133 -9.53 7.49 4.32
N GLU A 134 -10.80 7.17 4.55
CA GLU A 134 -11.80 8.11 5.04
C GLU A 134 -11.50 8.58 6.47
N VAL A 135 -11.86 9.83 6.75
CA VAL A 135 -11.56 10.49 8.03
C VAL A 135 -12.20 9.83 9.26
N ASP A 136 -13.35 9.18 9.09
CA ASP A 136 -14.05 8.46 10.15
C ASP A 136 -13.36 7.13 10.54
N ARG A 137 -12.37 6.70 9.77
CA ARG A 137 -11.52 5.54 10.04
C ARG A 137 -10.11 5.89 10.52
N LEU A 138 -9.83 7.20 10.69
CA LEU A 138 -8.49 7.67 11.02
C LEU A 138 -7.97 7.05 12.32
N GLU A 139 -8.73 7.12 13.41
CA GLU A 139 -8.32 6.56 14.70
C GLU A 139 -8.09 5.06 14.61
N LEU A 140 -8.99 4.33 13.98
CA LEU A 140 -8.84 2.88 13.78
C LEU A 140 -7.60 2.55 12.92
N SER A 141 -7.29 3.37 11.92
CA SER A 141 -6.08 3.19 11.11
C SER A 141 -4.79 3.41 11.92
N LEU A 142 -4.82 4.35 12.86
CA LEU A 142 -3.69 4.61 13.77
C LEU A 142 -3.47 3.44 14.73
N ASP A 143 -4.54 2.89 15.32
CA ASP A 143 -4.44 1.74 16.22
C ASP A 143 -3.86 0.50 15.49
N VAL A 144 -4.28 0.28 14.24
CA VAL A 144 -3.70 -0.78 13.40
C VAL A 144 -2.24 -0.49 13.07
N PHE A 145 -1.91 0.76 12.73
CA PHE A 145 -0.54 1.17 12.41
C PHE A 145 0.39 1.01 13.63
N GLU A 146 -0.03 1.45 14.82
CA GLU A 146 0.73 1.33 16.07
C GLU A 146 1.02 -0.14 16.39
N ALA A 147 -0.01 -0.99 16.37
CA ALA A 147 0.16 -2.43 16.60
C ALA A 147 1.13 -3.09 15.61
N LEU A 148 1.18 -2.62 14.37
CA LEU A 148 2.11 -3.10 13.36
C LEU A 148 3.51 -2.52 13.56
N ALA A 149 3.62 -1.23 13.93
CA ALA A 149 4.90 -0.58 14.20
C ALA A 149 5.65 -1.25 15.36
N GLU A 150 4.94 -1.63 16.42
CA GLU A 150 5.49 -2.43 17.53
C GLU A 150 6.06 -3.76 17.03
N GLN A 151 5.31 -4.49 16.21
CA GLN A 151 5.78 -5.76 15.63
C GLN A 151 6.99 -5.57 14.72
N VAL A 152 7.01 -4.50 13.91
CA VAL A 152 8.16 -4.15 13.06
C VAL A 152 9.39 -3.85 13.92
N ALA A 153 9.25 -3.03 14.96
CA ALA A 153 10.34 -2.71 15.86
C ALA A 153 10.91 -3.95 16.56
N GLN A 154 10.05 -4.91 16.91
CA GLN A 154 10.44 -6.14 17.56
C GLN A 154 11.13 -7.15 16.63
N HIS A 155 10.60 -7.37 15.43
CA HIS A 155 11.01 -8.46 14.54
C HIS A 155 11.92 -8.03 13.41
N TYR A 156 11.83 -6.76 12.97
CA TYR A 156 12.60 -6.19 11.86
C TYR A 156 13.17 -4.80 12.19
N PRO A 157 13.93 -4.63 13.30
CA PRO A 157 14.38 -3.31 13.77
C PRO A 157 15.27 -2.54 12.78
N GLN A 158 15.85 -3.22 11.81
CA GLN A 158 16.68 -2.60 10.77
C GLN A 158 15.91 -2.21 9.51
N TRP A 159 14.67 -2.67 9.35
CA TRP A 159 13.86 -2.33 8.21
C TRP A 159 13.27 -0.91 8.34
N ARG A 160 13.56 -0.05 7.36
CA ARG A 160 13.12 1.35 7.31
C ARG A 160 12.02 1.58 6.29
N GLY A 161 11.31 0.53 5.89
CA GLY A 161 10.32 0.58 4.81
C GLY A 161 8.87 0.62 5.26
N PHE A 162 8.56 0.55 6.56
CA PHE A 162 7.18 0.65 7.04
C PHE A 162 6.77 2.11 7.17
N GLY A 163 5.60 2.47 6.62
CA GLY A 163 5.14 3.85 6.59
C GLY A 163 3.61 4.00 6.56
N LEU A 164 3.18 5.23 6.85
CA LEU A 164 1.79 5.66 6.81
C LEU A 164 1.67 6.90 5.93
N ALA A 165 0.74 6.90 4.98
CA ALA A 165 0.36 8.09 4.23
C ALA A 165 -0.57 8.97 5.09
N MET A 166 -0.33 10.27 5.06
CA MET A 166 -1.11 11.25 5.83
C MET A 166 -1.70 12.31 4.91
N GLN A 167 -2.98 12.60 5.09
CA GLN A 167 -3.70 13.61 4.33
C GLN A 167 -3.43 15.00 4.91
N SER A 168 -2.40 15.66 4.44
CA SER A 168 -1.88 16.94 4.99
C SER A 168 -2.84 18.12 4.90
N TYR A 169 -3.88 18.04 4.09
CA TYR A 169 -4.92 19.06 3.95
C TYR A 169 -5.96 19.04 5.09
N GLN A 170 -5.97 18.01 5.93
CA GLN A 170 -6.90 17.91 7.06
C GLN A 170 -6.45 18.82 8.23
N THR A 171 -7.43 19.35 8.96
CA THR A 171 -7.18 20.22 10.12
C THR A 171 -6.41 19.54 11.25
N ARG A 172 -6.49 18.22 11.35
CA ARG A 172 -5.81 17.39 12.36
C ARG A 172 -4.41 16.91 11.92
N ALA A 173 -3.96 17.25 10.71
CA ALA A 173 -2.73 16.72 10.15
C ALA A 173 -1.49 16.97 11.02
N LEU A 174 -1.38 18.15 11.64
CA LEU A 174 -0.24 18.47 12.51
C LEU A 174 -0.22 17.55 13.74
N ALA A 175 -1.35 17.41 14.44
CA ALA A 175 -1.46 16.55 15.60
C ALA A 175 -1.19 15.06 15.24
N LEU A 176 -1.63 14.63 14.06
CA LEU A 176 -1.34 13.30 13.55
C LEU A 176 0.16 13.08 13.32
N ILE A 177 0.85 14.05 12.72
CA ILE A 177 2.30 13.99 12.52
C ILE A 177 3.03 13.90 13.85
N GLU A 178 2.66 14.74 14.82
CA GLU A 178 3.24 14.72 16.17
C GLU A 178 3.02 13.36 16.87
N HIS A 179 1.83 12.79 16.74
CA HIS A 179 1.51 11.47 17.28
C HIS A 179 2.39 10.37 16.65
N VAL A 180 2.48 10.33 15.32
CA VAL A 180 3.27 9.29 14.63
C VAL A 180 4.78 9.42 14.89
N ILE A 181 5.29 10.66 15.10
CA ILE A 181 6.70 10.86 15.48
C ILE A 181 6.98 10.37 16.91
N ALA A 182 5.98 10.38 17.79
CA ALA A 182 6.13 9.96 19.18
C ALA A 182 6.06 8.43 19.37
N LEU A 183 5.59 7.68 18.36
CA LEU A 183 5.59 6.21 18.32
C LEU A 183 7.00 5.65 18.06
#